data_75f322df691e2c191181b465b5a6dd61
#
_entry.id   75f322df691e2c191181b465b5a6dd61
#
_cell.length_a   1.000
_cell.length_b   1.000
_cell.length_c   1.000
_cell.angle_alpha   90.00
_cell.angle_beta   90.00
_cell.angle_gamma   90.00
#
_symmetry.space_group_name_H-M   'P 1'
#
loop_
_entity.id
_entity.type
_entity.pdbx_description
1 polymer ?
#
loop_
_entity_poly.entity_id
_entity_poly.type
_entity_poly.pdbx_seq_one_letter_code
_entity_poly.pdbx_strand_id
1 'polypeptide(L)'
;MPLQFSRSPISRFVRDVIVVGLICQVWTVVVSAADSVQHSMFAGSLIQPGDDEGDILRRFEVQLLTTNQTYFFHVIDDARHGCPWSDSFGRTGPAVGTDTVQPHLVYDYDGHAYLIGLPPFVVALPADIEPDATWEQAGWQMTAIEQRSVSGVPAWIVEARERRGRQQTLTVDATTGMTLRAEADVFMGQGDQFKLTLARSSDKLLDQVASDKVPELQNELLALQAALKRRPDAHLSELSARQIADVVAASDRLTTLASGTPLEMLVRQMKTDVEQQQKRLESTSSLASKLMHTDAPQFVLSLMDGGKLESESLKGKTVILHFWDYRDAPLSEPYGQTGYLEFLFNQKKKMNVIVVGVSTNPDLQSTENLNRGRRSVRKLSEFMNLSYPVGHDDGALLKTFGDPRETRGQLPLWIVLNADGKVAHYHAGFYEVDAAQGLKDLEAVLAELIRGK
;
A
#
# COMPACT_ATOMS: atom_id res chain seq x y z
N MET A 1 -29.85 34.42 59.11
CA MET A 1 -31.13 34.71 59.83
C MET A 1 -32.23 33.96 59.14
N PRO A 2 -33.14 33.50 59.94
CA PRO A 2 -33.45 32.08 60.04
C PRO A 2 -34.92 31.79 59.72
N LEU A 3 -35.22 30.49 59.89
CA LEU A 3 -36.48 29.90 60.39
C LEU A 3 -37.49 29.53 59.32
N GLN A 4 -38.01 28.44 59.34
CA GLN A 4 -38.37 27.31 60.21
C GLN A 4 -39.71 26.73 59.75
N PHE A 5 -39.78 25.40 59.75
CA PHE A 5 -40.88 24.51 60.23
C PHE A 5 -42.28 24.71 59.61
N SER A 6 -42.97 23.63 59.24
CA SER A 6 -43.54 22.61 60.15
C SER A 6 -44.36 21.57 59.39
N ARG A 7 -44.10 20.32 59.63
CA ARG A 7 -45.00 19.23 60.15
C ARG A 7 -46.29 18.87 59.43
N SER A 8 -46.25 17.61 59.06
CA SER A 8 -47.33 16.61 58.93
C SER A 8 -48.45 16.69 60.00
N PRO A 9 -49.49 15.81 60.06
CA PRO A 9 -49.60 14.39 59.66
C PRO A 9 -51.01 13.87 59.28
N ILE A 10 -51.13 12.49 59.21
CA ILE A 10 -52.28 11.65 59.54
C ILE A 10 -53.08 11.12 58.36
N SER A 11 -52.84 9.91 58.00
CA SER A 11 -53.40 8.59 58.22
C SER A 11 -54.89 8.38 57.85
N ARG A 12 -55.11 7.37 57.03
CA ARG A 12 -56.08 6.28 57.35
C ARG A 12 -55.99 5.15 56.31
N PHE A 13 -55.87 3.96 56.86
CA PHE A 13 -56.09 2.60 56.33
C PHE A 13 -57.36 2.48 55.49
N VAL A 14 -57.34 1.71 54.40
CA VAL A 14 -58.34 0.74 54.04
C VAL A 14 -57.69 -0.43 53.23
N ARG A 15 -58.05 -1.60 53.60
CA ARG A 15 -57.69 -2.96 53.34
C ARG A 15 -57.81 -3.45 51.90
N ASP A 16 -56.89 -4.29 51.57
CA ASP A 16 -56.94 -5.58 50.85
C ASP A 16 -57.93 -5.77 49.69
N VAL A 17 -57.44 -5.96 48.51
CA VAL A 17 -57.79 -7.06 47.61
C VAL A 17 -56.57 -7.47 46.84
N ILE A 18 -55.98 -8.64 47.12
CA ILE A 18 -54.92 -9.27 46.30
C ILE A 18 -55.64 -9.90 45.10
N VAL A 19 -55.44 -9.34 43.93
CA VAL A 19 -55.66 -10.00 42.64
C VAL A 19 -54.29 -10.43 42.11
N VAL A 20 -53.99 -11.72 42.28
CA VAL A 20 -52.87 -12.39 41.64
C VAL A 20 -53.19 -12.51 40.15
N GLY A 21 -52.81 -11.47 39.40
CA GLY A 21 -52.76 -11.54 37.95
C GLY A 21 -51.42 -12.12 37.50
N LEU A 22 -51.45 -13.40 37.10
CA LEU A 22 -50.32 -14.05 36.43
C LEU A 22 -50.08 -13.33 35.08
N ILE A 23 -49.20 -12.35 35.07
CA ILE A 23 -48.69 -11.77 33.80
C ILE A 23 -47.65 -12.73 33.28
N CYS A 24 -48.06 -13.63 32.37
CA CYS A 24 -47.13 -14.27 31.44
C CYS A 24 -46.42 -13.18 30.62
N GLN A 25 -45.28 -12.74 31.10
CA GLN A 25 -44.35 -12.00 30.21
C GLN A 25 -43.85 -13.00 29.17
N VAL A 26 -44.52 -13.00 28.00
CA VAL A 26 -43.96 -13.56 26.81
C VAL A 26 -42.77 -12.66 26.47
N TRP A 27 -41.59 -13.11 26.87
CA TRP A 27 -40.34 -12.59 26.34
C TRP A 27 -40.34 -12.91 24.84
N THR A 28 -40.87 -12.04 24.03
CA THR A 28 -40.52 -12.02 22.62
C THR A 28 -39.02 -11.75 22.57
N VAL A 29 -38.26 -12.82 22.44
CA VAL A 29 -36.87 -12.71 21.95
C VAL A 29 -37.04 -12.07 20.57
N VAL A 30 -36.85 -10.78 20.50
CA VAL A 30 -36.58 -10.09 19.23
C VAL A 30 -35.25 -10.69 18.81
N VAL A 31 -35.29 -11.78 18.07
CA VAL A 31 -34.15 -12.21 17.26
C VAL A 31 -33.96 -11.03 16.29
N SER A 32 -33.02 -10.17 16.61
CA SER A 32 -32.51 -9.20 15.66
C SER A 32 -32.20 -10.03 14.43
N ALA A 33 -32.93 -9.77 13.34
CA ALA A 33 -32.55 -10.36 12.07
C ALA A 33 -31.09 -10.00 11.86
N ALA A 34 -30.23 -11.00 11.89
CA ALA A 34 -28.81 -10.77 11.67
C ALA A 34 -28.68 -10.04 10.36
N ASP A 35 -27.92 -8.95 10.37
CA ASP A 35 -27.78 -8.06 9.23
C ASP A 35 -27.22 -8.85 8.05
N SER A 36 -28.05 -9.07 7.03
CA SER A 36 -27.62 -9.76 5.82
C SER A 36 -26.55 -8.93 5.10
N VAL A 37 -25.42 -9.55 4.78
CA VAL A 37 -24.36 -8.93 4.02
C VAL A 37 -24.60 -9.12 2.53
N GLN A 38 -24.67 -8.02 1.78
CA GLN A 38 -24.72 -8.04 0.33
C GLN A 38 -23.28 -8.04 -0.22
N HIS A 39 -23.01 -8.93 -1.16
CA HIS A 39 -21.74 -9.07 -1.87
C HIS A 39 -21.93 -8.75 -3.34
N SER A 40 -21.38 -7.61 -3.78
CA SER A 40 -21.36 -7.18 -5.16
C SER A 40 -19.95 -7.31 -5.73
N MET A 41 -19.85 -7.84 -6.95
CA MET A 41 -18.60 -7.90 -7.70
C MET A 41 -18.65 -6.91 -8.86
N PHE A 42 -17.53 -6.26 -9.11
CA PHE A 42 -17.31 -5.37 -10.23
C PHE A 42 -16.11 -5.87 -11.04
N ALA A 43 -16.25 -5.89 -12.34
CA ALA A 43 -15.16 -6.09 -13.28
C ALA A 43 -14.72 -4.73 -13.82
N GLY A 44 -13.41 -4.47 -13.80
CA GLY A 44 -12.83 -3.22 -14.27
C GLY A 44 -11.71 -3.43 -15.27
N SER A 45 -11.48 -2.42 -16.10
CA SER A 45 -10.34 -2.38 -17.00
C SER A 45 -9.80 -0.95 -17.18
N LEU A 46 -8.48 -0.86 -17.34
CA LEU A 46 -7.78 0.33 -17.80
C LEU A 46 -7.42 0.12 -19.26
N ILE A 47 -7.82 1.05 -20.12
CA ILE A 47 -7.72 0.95 -21.56
C ILE A 47 -6.96 2.15 -22.09
N GLN A 48 -6.00 1.92 -22.97
CA GLN A 48 -5.41 2.98 -23.79
C GLN A 48 -6.25 3.14 -25.05
N PRO A 49 -6.81 4.32 -25.31
CA PRO A 49 -7.57 4.55 -26.54
C PRO A 49 -6.69 4.29 -27.77
N GLY A 50 -7.21 3.57 -28.74
CA GLY A 50 -6.56 3.23 -30.01
C GLY A 50 -7.58 3.29 -31.17
N ASP A 51 -7.12 3.01 -32.40
CA ASP A 51 -7.90 3.23 -33.61
C ASP A 51 -9.14 2.33 -33.76
N ASP A 52 -9.19 1.13 -33.09
CA ASP A 52 -10.34 0.23 -33.19
C ASP A 52 -11.07 -0.04 -31.86
N GLU A 53 -10.46 -0.71 -30.89
CA GLU A 53 -11.10 -0.99 -29.59
C GLU A 53 -10.26 -0.54 -28.40
N GLY A 54 -9.05 -0.03 -28.65
CA GLY A 54 -8.06 0.30 -27.62
C GLY A 54 -7.45 -0.94 -26.95
N ASP A 55 -6.21 -0.79 -26.52
CA ASP A 55 -5.50 -1.88 -25.83
C ASP A 55 -5.87 -1.92 -24.35
N ILE A 56 -6.31 -3.09 -23.88
CA ILE A 56 -6.54 -3.32 -22.46
C ILE A 56 -5.17 -3.49 -21.77
N LEU A 57 -4.79 -2.47 -21.01
CA LEU A 57 -3.54 -2.45 -20.28
C LEU A 57 -3.61 -3.23 -18.97
N ARG A 58 -4.77 -3.19 -18.29
CA ARG A 58 -5.01 -3.84 -17.01
C ARG A 58 -6.45 -4.28 -16.88
N ARG A 59 -6.63 -5.49 -16.32
CA ARG A 59 -7.93 -5.95 -15.81
C ARG A 59 -7.83 -6.11 -14.30
N PHE A 60 -8.90 -5.78 -13.61
CA PHE A 60 -9.02 -5.92 -12.17
C PHE A 60 -10.46 -6.22 -11.77
N GLU A 61 -10.65 -6.69 -10.58
CA GLU A 61 -11.96 -6.87 -9.99
C GLU A 61 -12.07 -6.09 -8.68
N VAL A 62 -13.28 -5.74 -8.30
CA VAL A 62 -13.54 -5.18 -6.97
C VAL A 62 -14.71 -5.91 -6.35
N GLN A 63 -14.53 -6.43 -5.16
CA GLN A 63 -15.62 -6.89 -4.33
C GLN A 63 -16.03 -5.82 -3.33
N LEU A 64 -17.34 -5.66 -3.20
CA LEU A 64 -17.97 -4.74 -2.25
C LEU A 64 -18.89 -5.52 -1.33
N LEU A 65 -18.63 -5.42 -0.04
CA LEU A 65 -19.47 -5.99 1.01
C LEU A 65 -20.24 -4.86 1.68
N THR A 66 -21.58 -4.95 1.61
CA THR A 66 -22.47 -3.95 2.19
C THR A 66 -23.18 -4.50 3.40
N THR A 67 -23.06 -3.82 4.54
CA THR A 67 -23.72 -4.13 5.80
C THR A 67 -24.24 -2.83 6.42
N ASN A 68 -25.56 -2.68 6.59
CA ASN A 68 -26.17 -1.50 7.26
C ASN A 68 -25.59 -0.15 6.81
N GLN A 69 -25.53 0.10 5.49
CA GLN A 69 -24.94 1.32 4.89
C GLN A 69 -23.43 1.51 5.10
N THR A 70 -22.74 0.50 5.59
CA THR A 70 -21.29 0.43 5.57
C THR A 70 -20.83 -0.36 4.35
N TYR A 71 -19.85 0.16 3.66
CA TYR A 71 -19.33 -0.42 2.41
C TYR A 71 -17.86 -0.74 2.61
N PHE A 72 -17.52 -2.01 2.54
CA PHE A 72 -16.14 -2.48 2.59
C PHE A 72 -15.76 -2.99 1.20
N PHE A 73 -14.68 -2.45 0.64
CA PHE A 73 -14.18 -2.87 -0.66
C PHE A 73 -12.88 -3.66 -0.54
N HIS A 74 -12.64 -4.49 -1.54
CA HIS A 74 -11.35 -5.10 -1.81
C HIS A 74 -11.09 -5.10 -3.32
N VAL A 75 -10.01 -4.44 -3.75
CA VAL A 75 -9.53 -4.40 -5.13
C VAL A 75 -8.62 -5.60 -5.37
N ILE A 76 -8.98 -6.43 -6.34
CA ILE A 76 -8.25 -7.64 -6.74
C ILE A 76 -7.53 -7.33 -8.05
N ASP A 77 -6.20 -7.28 -7.98
CA ASP A 77 -5.33 -7.00 -9.12
C ASP A 77 -4.15 -8.00 -9.11
N ASP A 78 -4.25 -9.03 -9.92
CA ASP A 78 -3.26 -10.12 -9.96
C ASP A 78 -1.90 -9.72 -10.53
N ALA A 79 -1.82 -8.58 -11.21
CA ALA A 79 -0.57 -8.15 -11.84
C ALA A 79 0.33 -7.33 -10.89
N ARG A 80 -0.16 -7.01 -9.69
CA ARG A 80 0.61 -6.26 -8.70
C ARG A 80 1.51 -7.20 -7.89
N HIS A 81 2.79 -6.85 -7.76
CA HIS A 81 3.79 -7.59 -7.00
C HIS A 81 4.07 -6.92 -5.65
N GLY A 82 4.59 -7.70 -4.70
CA GLY A 82 4.98 -7.22 -3.38
C GLY A 82 3.88 -7.35 -2.33
N CYS A 83 3.65 -6.31 -1.54
CA CYS A 83 2.65 -6.28 -0.47
C CYS A 83 1.37 -5.49 -0.90
N PRO A 84 0.72 -5.83 -2.03
CA PRO A 84 -0.39 -5.07 -2.59
C PRO A 84 -1.65 -5.16 -1.73
N TRP A 85 -1.80 -6.25 -0.96
CA TRP A 85 -2.97 -6.45 -0.11
C TRP A 85 -3.13 -5.39 0.97
N SER A 86 -2.04 -4.76 1.44
CA SER A 86 -2.08 -3.83 2.58
C SER A 86 -2.88 -2.54 2.32
N ASP A 87 -3.06 -2.16 1.07
CA ASP A 87 -3.77 -0.97 0.62
C ASP A 87 -4.88 -1.26 -0.41
N SER A 88 -5.13 -2.57 -0.68
CA SER A 88 -6.15 -2.99 -1.62
C SER A 88 -7.57 -3.03 -1.05
N PHE A 89 -7.77 -2.80 0.24
CA PHE A 89 -9.07 -2.86 0.89
C PHE A 89 -9.29 -1.68 1.84
N GLY A 90 -10.54 -1.46 2.19
CA GLY A 90 -10.90 -0.41 3.13
C GLY A 90 -12.41 -0.17 3.19
N ARG A 91 -12.81 0.83 3.96
CA ARG A 91 -14.18 1.34 3.96
C ARG A 91 -14.34 2.44 2.93
N THR A 92 -15.47 2.43 2.23
CA THR A 92 -15.86 3.49 1.29
C THR A 92 -17.31 3.91 1.58
N GLY A 93 -17.79 4.93 0.90
CA GLY A 93 -19.18 5.40 1.05
C GLY A 93 -19.48 6.62 0.19
N PRO A 94 -20.73 7.09 0.20
CA PRO A 94 -21.14 8.25 -0.56
C PRO A 94 -20.56 9.57 -0.02
N ALA A 95 -20.16 9.60 1.24
CA ALA A 95 -19.49 10.74 1.85
C ALA A 95 -18.04 10.40 2.23
N VAL A 96 -17.15 11.37 2.04
CA VAL A 96 -15.77 11.25 2.56
C VAL A 96 -15.84 11.50 4.07
N GLY A 97 -15.69 10.44 4.84
CA GLY A 97 -15.56 10.49 6.31
C GLY A 97 -14.12 10.27 6.75
N THR A 98 -13.86 10.40 8.03
CA THR A 98 -12.54 10.14 8.62
C THR A 98 -12.09 8.69 8.44
N ASP A 99 -13.05 7.75 8.31
CA ASP A 99 -12.80 6.32 8.26
C ASP A 99 -13.06 5.72 6.87
N THR A 100 -13.29 6.56 5.85
CA THR A 100 -13.51 6.13 4.48
C THR A 100 -12.35 6.53 3.59
N VAL A 101 -11.96 5.62 2.70
CA VAL A 101 -10.92 5.86 1.70
C VAL A 101 -11.48 5.67 0.30
N GLN A 102 -10.95 6.41 -0.66
CA GLN A 102 -11.28 6.18 -2.06
C GLN A 102 -10.55 4.92 -2.54
N PRO A 103 -11.27 3.92 -3.04
CA PRO A 103 -10.65 2.78 -3.71
C PRO A 103 -9.81 3.25 -4.89
N HIS A 104 -8.66 2.63 -5.08
CA HIS A 104 -7.74 3.00 -6.16
C HIS A 104 -7.07 1.77 -6.77
N LEU A 105 -6.70 1.91 -8.04
CA LEU A 105 -5.81 1.02 -8.75
C LEU A 105 -4.42 1.66 -8.80
N VAL A 106 -3.37 0.87 -8.60
CA VAL A 106 -2.00 1.32 -8.83
C VAL A 106 -1.53 0.80 -10.17
N TYR A 107 -1.08 1.70 -11.02
CA TYR A 107 -0.58 1.36 -12.35
C TYR A 107 0.75 2.05 -12.62
N ASP A 108 1.74 1.27 -13.05
CA ASP A 108 3.05 1.80 -13.42
C ASP A 108 3.03 2.21 -14.89
N TYR A 109 3.22 3.50 -15.13
CA TYR A 109 3.29 4.06 -16.47
C TYR A 109 4.48 5.01 -16.59
N ASP A 110 5.25 4.87 -17.66
CA ASP A 110 6.45 5.69 -17.93
C ASP A 110 7.40 5.77 -16.72
N GLY A 111 7.55 4.64 -15.99
CA GLY A 111 8.43 4.52 -14.82
C GLY A 111 7.92 5.15 -13.54
N HIS A 112 6.68 5.63 -13.52
CA HIS A 112 6.02 6.19 -12.36
C HIS A 112 4.82 5.34 -11.93
N ALA A 113 4.62 5.19 -10.62
CA ALA A 113 3.43 4.58 -10.07
C ALA A 113 2.31 5.63 -9.94
N TYR A 114 1.19 5.39 -10.62
CA TYR A 114 0.00 6.25 -10.57
C TYR A 114 -1.06 5.61 -9.68
N LEU A 115 -1.60 6.41 -8.75
CA LEU A 115 -2.77 6.06 -7.97
C LEU A 115 -4.01 6.52 -8.74
N ILE A 116 -4.69 5.58 -9.39
CA ILE A 116 -5.90 5.83 -10.18
C ILE A 116 -7.10 5.61 -9.28
N GLY A 117 -7.74 6.68 -8.82
CA GLY A 117 -8.97 6.59 -8.03
C GLY A 117 -10.09 5.94 -8.83
N LEU A 118 -10.73 4.93 -8.22
CA LEU A 118 -11.88 4.27 -8.83
C LEU A 118 -13.13 5.16 -8.71
N PRO A 119 -14.09 5.03 -9.66
CA PRO A 119 -15.39 5.67 -9.54
C PRO A 119 -16.12 5.26 -8.26
N PRO A 120 -17.02 6.09 -7.73
CA PRO A 120 -17.77 5.76 -6.53
C PRO A 120 -18.68 4.54 -6.77
N PHE A 121 -18.66 3.61 -5.81
CA PHE A 121 -19.56 2.45 -5.84
C PHE A 121 -20.99 2.79 -5.40
N VAL A 122 -21.14 3.90 -4.68
CA VAL A 122 -22.44 4.37 -4.18
C VAL A 122 -22.55 5.86 -4.39
N VAL A 123 -23.66 6.28 -4.98
CA VAL A 123 -24.02 7.66 -5.22
C VAL A 123 -25.22 8.01 -4.32
N ALA A 124 -25.09 9.07 -3.55
CA ALA A 124 -26.20 9.62 -2.76
C ALA A 124 -27.15 10.40 -3.69
N LEU A 125 -28.11 9.71 -4.26
CA LEU A 125 -29.11 10.33 -5.12
C LEU A 125 -30.04 11.24 -4.29
N PRO A 126 -30.35 12.47 -4.74
CA PRO A 126 -31.41 13.30 -4.13
C PRO A 126 -32.76 12.59 -4.13
N ALA A 127 -33.60 12.86 -3.14
CA ALA A 127 -34.90 12.18 -2.99
C ALA A 127 -35.84 12.42 -4.20
N ASP A 128 -35.84 13.65 -4.71
CA ASP A 128 -36.70 14.09 -5.83
C ASP A 128 -35.80 14.43 -7.04
N ILE A 129 -35.02 13.43 -7.48
CA ILE A 129 -34.09 13.63 -8.60
C ILE A 129 -34.86 13.69 -9.93
N GLU A 130 -34.58 14.73 -10.70
CA GLU A 130 -35.08 14.95 -12.05
C GLU A 130 -33.90 15.12 -13.03
N PRO A 131 -34.13 15.02 -14.36
CA PRO A 131 -33.11 15.38 -15.34
C PRO A 131 -32.58 16.80 -15.08
N ASP A 132 -31.27 16.99 -15.28
CA ASP A 132 -30.51 18.22 -15.03
C ASP A 132 -30.36 18.60 -13.55
N ALA A 133 -30.84 17.78 -12.60
CA ALA A 133 -30.58 17.98 -11.19
C ALA A 133 -29.07 17.89 -10.92
N THR A 134 -28.55 18.84 -10.09
CA THR A 134 -27.13 18.90 -9.74
C THR A 134 -26.94 18.84 -8.24
N TRP A 135 -25.88 18.12 -7.79
CA TRP A 135 -25.47 18.06 -6.38
C TRP A 135 -23.97 17.85 -6.27
N GLU A 136 -23.43 17.99 -5.08
CA GLU A 136 -22.02 17.70 -4.79
C GLU A 136 -21.87 16.42 -3.96
N GLN A 137 -20.91 15.57 -4.36
CA GLN A 137 -20.51 14.39 -3.59
C GLN A 137 -19.00 14.19 -3.65
N ALA A 138 -18.34 14.13 -2.51
CA ALA A 138 -16.89 13.83 -2.39
C ALA A 138 -16.00 14.73 -3.28
N GLY A 139 -16.37 16.00 -3.47
CA GLY A 139 -15.63 16.95 -4.31
C GLY A 139 -15.95 16.88 -5.80
N TRP A 140 -16.90 16.04 -6.20
CA TRP A 140 -17.42 15.95 -7.56
C TRP A 140 -18.75 16.67 -7.66
N GLN A 141 -18.92 17.46 -8.71
CA GLN A 141 -20.21 17.99 -9.13
C GLN A 141 -20.92 16.92 -9.96
N MET A 142 -22.04 16.43 -9.47
CA MET A 142 -22.88 15.43 -10.10
C MET A 142 -24.01 16.10 -10.86
N THR A 143 -24.37 15.57 -12.03
CA THR A 143 -25.51 16.01 -12.83
C THR A 143 -26.29 14.78 -13.31
N ALA A 144 -27.58 14.71 -12.99
CA ALA A 144 -28.47 13.68 -13.52
C ALA A 144 -28.83 14.02 -14.96
N ILE A 145 -28.53 13.13 -15.89
CA ILE A 145 -28.80 13.35 -17.32
C ILE A 145 -30.18 12.78 -17.70
N GLU A 146 -30.36 11.50 -17.47
CA GLU A 146 -31.59 10.79 -17.82
C GLU A 146 -31.80 9.58 -16.93
N GLN A 147 -33.09 9.16 -16.84
CA GLN A 147 -33.42 7.88 -16.23
C GLN A 147 -33.75 6.87 -17.34
N ARG A 148 -33.15 5.69 -17.28
CA ARG A 148 -33.42 4.60 -18.22
C ARG A 148 -33.37 3.24 -17.53
N SER A 149 -33.92 2.21 -18.19
CA SER A 149 -33.77 0.83 -17.72
C SER A 149 -32.48 0.22 -18.25
N VAL A 150 -31.66 -0.33 -17.35
CA VAL A 150 -30.42 -1.05 -17.68
C VAL A 150 -30.53 -2.47 -17.14
N SER A 151 -30.58 -3.46 -18.01
CA SER A 151 -30.81 -4.87 -17.67
C SER A 151 -32.02 -5.11 -16.75
N GLY A 152 -33.10 -4.33 -16.96
CA GLY A 152 -34.33 -4.42 -16.17
C GLY A 152 -34.33 -3.61 -14.85
N VAL A 153 -33.22 -2.96 -14.50
CA VAL A 153 -33.10 -2.12 -13.32
C VAL A 153 -33.31 -0.65 -13.73
N PRO A 154 -34.22 0.12 -13.07
CA PRO A 154 -34.28 1.56 -13.25
C PRO A 154 -32.98 2.21 -12.84
N ALA A 155 -32.37 2.98 -13.70
CA ALA A 155 -31.06 3.57 -13.44
C ALA A 155 -30.99 5.02 -13.93
N TRP A 156 -30.26 5.84 -13.19
CA TRP A 156 -29.86 7.18 -13.60
C TRP A 156 -28.52 7.16 -14.31
N ILE A 157 -28.43 7.90 -15.42
CA ILE A 157 -27.15 8.30 -16.00
C ILE A 157 -26.74 9.59 -15.31
N VAL A 158 -25.57 9.57 -14.67
CA VAL A 158 -25.02 10.71 -13.92
C VAL A 158 -23.66 11.06 -14.50
N GLU A 159 -23.50 12.31 -14.92
CA GLU A 159 -22.18 12.88 -15.19
C GLU A 159 -21.60 13.46 -13.92
N ALA A 160 -20.33 13.16 -13.67
CA ALA A 160 -19.59 13.74 -12.56
C ALA A 160 -18.36 14.47 -13.07
N ARG A 161 -18.16 15.71 -12.59
CA ARG A 161 -17.03 16.57 -12.97
C ARG A 161 -16.30 17.09 -11.75
N GLU A 162 -14.98 16.95 -11.73
CA GLU A 162 -14.11 17.56 -10.72
C GLU A 162 -13.67 18.95 -11.18
N ARG A 163 -13.35 19.84 -10.25
CA ARG A 163 -12.83 21.20 -10.54
C ARG A 163 -11.62 21.23 -11.46
N ARG A 164 -10.81 20.17 -11.48
CA ARG A 164 -9.62 20.03 -12.34
C ARG A 164 -9.91 19.46 -13.72
N GLY A 165 -11.19 19.32 -14.07
CA GLY A 165 -11.61 18.91 -15.40
C GLY A 165 -11.71 17.39 -15.60
N ARG A 166 -11.45 16.56 -14.58
CA ARG A 166 -11.72 15.13 -14.68
C ARG A 166 -13.21 14.89 -14.85
N GLN A 167 -13.56 13.94 -15.69
CA GLN A 167 -14.95 13.58 -16.00
C GLN A 167 -15.15 12.08 -15.83
N GLN A 168 -16.34 11.72 -15.39
CA GLN A 168 -16.78 10.33 -15.35
C GLN A 168 -18.30 10.27 -15.62
N THR A 169 -18.72 9.17 -16.24
CA THR A 169 -20.13 8.86 -16.47
C THR A 169 -20.48 7.64 -15.66
N LEU A 170 -21.51 7.74 -14.83
CA LEU A 170 -22.00 6.70 -13.95
C LEU A 170 -23.39 6.26 -14.39
N THR A 171 -23.63 4.96 -14.38
CA THR A 171 -24.97 4.38 -14.43
C THR A 171 -25.32 3.93 -13.03
N VAL A 172 -26.28 4.53 -12.40
CA VAL A 172 -26.59 4.37 -10.97
C VAL A 172 -27.99 3.80 -10.81
N ASP A 173 -28.12 2.71 -10.05
CA ASP A 173 -29.41 2.13 -9.66
C ASP A 173 -30.25 3.19 -8.94
N ALA A 174 -31.42 3.51 -9.50
CA ALA A 174 -32.30 4.56 -9.00
C ALA A 174 -32.87 4.29 -7.59
N THR A 175 -32.89 3.02 -7.17
CA THR A 175 -33.45 2.59 -5.88
C THR A 175 -32.39 2.57 -4.78
N THR A 176 -31.22 2.03 -5.11
CA THR A 176 -30.17 1.77 -4.11
C THR A 176 -29.04 2.79 -4.12
N GLY A 177 -28.94 3.60 -5.18
CA GLY A 177 -27.81 4.49 -5.40
C GLY A 177 -26.50 3.75 -5.77
N MET A 178 -26.54 2.43 -5.95
CA MET A 178 -25.36 1.65 -6.30
C MET A 178 -24.97 1.84 -7.77
N THR A 179 -23.70 2.02 -8.03
CA THR A 179 -23.17 2.12 -9.39
C THR A 179 -23.27 0.77 -10.09
N LEU A 180 -23.93 0.74 -11.24
CA LEU A 180 -24.04 -0.43 -12.13
C LEU A 180 -22.90 -0.47 -13.13
N ARG A 181 -22.54 0.69 -13.66
CA ARG A 181 -21.44 0.89 -14.60
C ARG A 181 -20.84 2.27 -14.42
N ALA A 182 -19.54 2.38 -14.63
CA ALA A 182 -18.84 3.65 -14.67
C ALA A 182 -17.79 3.67 -15.79
N GLU A 183 -17.59 4.85 -16.37
CA GLU A 183 -16.51 5.16 -17.28
C GLU A 183 -15.86 6.47 -16.80
N ALA A 184 -14.52 6.50 -16.72
CA ALA A 184 -13.77 7.66 -16.28
C ALA A 184 -12.56 7.89 -17.18
N ASP A 185 -12.27 9.16 -17.47
CA ASP A 185 -11.03 9.54 -18.11
C ASP A 185 -9.91 9.59 -17.07
N VAL A 186 -8.76 8.99 -17.41
CA VAL A 186 -7.56 8.94 -16.60
C VAL A 186 -6.42 9.54 -17.39
N PHE A 187 -5.62 10.40 -16.77
CA PHE A 187 -4.47 11.02 -17.39
C PHE A 187 -3.19 10.62 -16.67
N MET A 188 -2.19 10.13 -17.40
CA MET A 188 -0.89 9.73 -16.88
C MET A 188 0.23 10.29 -17.76
N GLY A 189 1.49 10.14 -17.35
CA GLY A 189 2.64 10.64 -18.09
C GLY A 189 2.60 12.14 -18.31
N GLN A 190 2.77 12.56 -19.54
CA GLN A 190 2.72 13.97 -19.95
C GLN A 190 1.33 14.43 -20.36
N GLY A 191 0.29 13.75 -19.90
CA GLY A 191 -1.10 14.04 -20.24
C GLY A 191 -1.72 12.99 -21.17
N ASP A 192 -1.12 11.82 -21.26
CA ASP A 192 -1.65 10.70 -22.04
C ASP A 192 -2.99 10.26 -21.45
N GLN A 193 -4.00 10.18 -22.31
CA GLN A 193 -5.35 9.86 -21.91
C GLN A 193 -5.59 8.34 -21.95
N PHE A 194 -6.24 7.85 -20.91
CA PHE A 194 -6.69 6.47 -20.75
C PHE A 194 -8.16 6.45 -20.34
N LYS A 195 -8.81 5.33 -20.52
CA LYS A 195 -10.19 5.10 -20.08
C LYS A 195 -10.21 4.02 -19.01
N LEU A 196 -10.78 4.33 -17.87
CA LEU A 196 -11.11 3.38 -16.82
C LEU A 196 -12.57 2.98 -16.96
N THR A 197 -12.85 1.69 -17.04
CA THR A 197 -14.20 1.16 -17.02
C THR A 197 -14.43 0.31 -15.79
N LEU A 198 -15.66 0.32 -15.28
CA LEU A 198 -16.08 -0.49 -14.14
C LEU A 198 -17.53 -0.92 -14.39
N ALA A 199 -17.84 -2.20 -14.21
CA ALA A 199 -19.21 -2.71 -14.36
C ALA A 199 -19.51 -3.75 -13.29
N ARG A 200 -20.68 -3.65 -12.65
CA ARG A 200 -21.17 -4.66 -11.71
C ARG A 200 -21.43 -5.97 -12.46
N SER A 201 -20.72 -7.02 -12.09
CA SER A 201 -20.78 -8.33 -12.73
C SER A 201 -21.68 -9.32 -12.00
N SER A 202 -21.78 -9.20 -10.67
CA SER A 202 -22.70 -10.00 -9.87
C SER A 202 -23.10 -9.29 -8.60
N ASP A 203 -24.20 -9.76 -8.03
CA ASP A 203 -24.79 -9.25 -6.79
C ASP A 203 -25.54 -10.38 -6.08
N LYS A 204 -25.22 -10.66 -4.82
CA LYS A 204 -25.83 -11.75 -4.05
C LYS A 204 -25.80 -11.46 -2.56
N LEU A 205 -26.77 -11.98 -1.85
CA LEU A 205 -26.72 -12.05 -0.39
C LEU A 205 -25.80 -13.20 0.04
N LEU A 206 -25.01 -12.98 1.07
CA LEU A 206 -24.24 -14.02 1.72
C LEU A 206 -25.19 -14.91 2.56
N ASP A 207 -24.79 -16.16 2.75
CA ASP A 207 -25.44 -17.00 3.74
C ASP A 207 -25.19 -16.46 5.17
N GLN A 208 -25.98 -16.95 6.10
CA GLN A 208 -25.95 -16.46 7.49
C GLN A 208 -24.59 -16.65 8.15
N VAL A 209 -23.93 -17.78 7.91
CA VAL A 209 -22.62 -18.10 8.54
C VAL A 209 -21.53 -17.13 8.06
N ALA A 210 -21.50 -16.83 6.77
CA ALA A 210 -20.58 -15.85 6.23
C ALA A 210 -20.94 -14.43 6.69
N SER A 211 -22.22 -14.08 6.70
CA SER A 211 -22.72 -12.77 7.15
C SER A 211 -22.34 -12.47 8.60
N ASP A 212 -22.43 -13.45 9.49
CA ASP A 212 -22.08 -13.27 10.90
C ASP A 212 -20.58 -13.00 11.14
N LYS A 213 -19.71 -13.52 10.26
CA LYS A 213 -18.25 -13.36 10.38
C LYS A 213 -17.72 -12.04 9.79
N VAL A 214 -18.38 -11.54 8.74
CA VAL A 214 -17.86 -10.41 7.95
C VAL A 214 -17.61 -9.16 8.77
N PRO A 215 -18.49 -8.69 9.68
CA PRO A 215 -18.24 -7.46 10.44
C PRO A 215 -16.99 -7.55 11.33
N GLU A 216 -16.78 -8.69 12.01
CA GLU A 216 -15.60 -8.90 12.84
C GLU A 216 -14.34 -8.97 11.99
N LEU A 217 -14.37 -9.71 10.88
CA LEU A 217 -13.26 -9.83 9.95
C LEU A 217 -12.85 -8.46 9.37
N GLN A 218 -13.80 -7.63 8.95
CA GLN A 218 -13.53 -6.28 8.46
C GLN A 218 -12.85 -5.41 9.51
N ASN A 219 -13.31 -5.46 10.76
CA ASN A 219 -12.72 -4.70 11.85
C ASN A 219 -11.27 -5.15 12.14
N GLU A 220 -11.01 -6.46 12.17
CA GLU A 220 -9.66 -7.00 12.36
C GLU A 220 -8.71 -6.61 11.20
N LEU A 221 -9.17 -6.70 9.95
CA LEU A 221 -8.40 -6.28 8.79
C LEU A 221 -8.04 -4.78 8.84
N LEU A 222 -9.02 -3.94 9.17
CA LEU A 222 -8.80 -2.48 9.29
C LEU A 222 -7.88 -2.13 10.47
N ALA A 223 -8.02 -2.83 11.60
CA ALA A 223 -7.13 -2.65 12.74
C ALA A 223 -5.68 -3.03 12.39
N LEU A 224 -5.50 -4.14 11.67
CA LEU A 224 -4.19 -4.55 11.17
C LEU A 224 -3.62 -3.51 10.20
N GLN A 225 -4.40 -3.06 9.21
CA GLN A 225 -3.99 -2.03 8.25
C GLN A 225 -3.53 -0.75 8.97
N ALA A 226 -4.28 -0.30 9.97
CA ALA A 226 -3.92 0.87 10.77
C ALA A 226 -2.63 0.65 11.57
N ALA A 227 -2.38 -0.56 12.09
CA ALA A 227 -1.16 -0.91 12.81
C ALA A 227 0.08 -0.90 11.88
N LEU A 228 -0.08 -1.33 10.63
CA LEU A 228 0.99 -1.32 9.63
C LEU A 228 1.40 0.10 9.22
N LYS A 229 0.52 1.08 9.32
CA LYS A 229 0.78 2.51 8.99
C LYS A 229 1.39 2.73 7.60
N ARG A 230 1.04 1.87 6.65
CA ARG A 230 1.53 2.00 5.27
C ARG A 230 0.75 3.11 4.55
N ARG A 231 1.45 3.78 3.64
CA ARG A 231 0.80 4.73 2.72
C ARG A 231 0.58 4.04 1.38
N PRO A 232 -0.54 4.32 0.69
CA PRO A 232 -0.85 3.73 -0.62
C PRO A 232 0.22 4.00 -1.69
N ASP A 233 0.89 5.15 -1.59
CA ASP A 233 1.97 5.57 -2.48
C ASP A 233 3.36 5.05 -2.05
N ALA A 234 3.43 4.20 -1.02
CA ALA A 234 4.70 3.66 -0.56
C ALA A 234 5.29 2.72 -1.62
N HIS A 235 6.47 3.06 -2.11
CA HIS A 235 7.22 2.23 -3.06
C HIS A 235 7.76 0.95 -2.43
N LEU A 236 7.80 0.88 -1.10
CA LEU A 236 8.28 -0.30 -0.37
C LEU A 236 7.23 -1.40 -0.44
N SER A 237 7.54 -2.44 -1.20
CA SER A 237 6.70 -3.63 -1.31
C SER A 237 6.83 -4.57 -0.10
N GLU A 238 7.86 -4.38 0.74
CA GLU A 238 8.16 -5.25 1.87
C GLU A 238 7.75 -4.62 3.21
N LEU A 239 7.40 -5.49 4.14
CA LEU A 239 7.10 -5.14 5.52
C LEU A 239 8.39 -5.13 6.33
N SER A 240 8.49 -4.26 7.34
CA SER A 240 9.54 -4.36 8.35
C SER A 240 9.37 -5.63 9.20
N ALA A 241 10.43 -6.04 9.88
CA ALA A 241 10.39 -7.21 10.77
C ALA A 241 9.26 -7.13 11.82
N ARG A 242 8.99 -5.92 12.34
CA ARG A 242 7.89 -5.68 13.27
C ARG A 242 6.53 -5.87 12.60
N GLN A 243 6.34 -5.29 11.43
CA GLN A 243 5.08 -5.43 10.68
C GLN A 243 4.82 -6.89 10.29
N ILE A 244 5.86 -7.65 9.91
CA ILE A 244 5.75 -9.10 9.67
C ILE A 244 5.25 -9.79 10.94
N ALA A 245 5.82 -9.50 12.11
CA ALA A 245 5.39 -10.09 13.37
C ALA A 245 3.93 -9.75 13.71
N ASP A 246 3.50 -8.50 13.47
CA ASP A 246 2.11 -8.07 13.69
C ASP A 246 1.14 -8.85 12.80
N VAL A 247 1.46 -9.06 11.50
CA VAL A 247 0.62 -9.84 10.58
C VAL A 247 0.61 -11.32 10.96
N VAL A 248 1.76 -11.90 11.31
CA VAL A 248 1.85 -13.31 11.76
C VAL A 248 0.98 -13.53 12.99
N ALA A 249 1.02 -12.61 13.96
CA ALA A 249 0.19 -12.71 15.18
C ALA A 249 -1.32 -12.65 14.88
N ALA A 250 -1.74 -11.92 13.86
CA ALA A 250 -3.15 -11.84 13.46
C ALA A 250 -3.60 -12.98 12.54
N SER A 251 -2.67 -13.69 11.87
CA SER A 251 -2.96 -14.58 10.74
C SER A 251 -3.92 -15.73 11.06
N ASP A 252 -3.79 -16.39 12.21
CA ASP A 252 -4.63 -17.55 12.55
C ASP A 252 -6.08 -17.13 12.81
N ARG A 253 -6.28 -16.01 13.50
CA ARG A 253 -7.61 -15.45 13.76
C ARG A 253 -8.25 -15.00 12.47
N LEU A 254 -7.53 -14.24 11.65
CA LEU A 254 -8.01 -13.78 10.33
C LEU A 254 -8.36 -14.96 9.42
N THR A 255 -7.55 -16.03 9.40
CA THR A 255 -7.84 -17.24 8.60
C THR A 255 -9.14 -17.91 9.07
N THR A 256 -9.36 -17.98 10.38
CA THR A 256 -10.58 -18.59 10.95
C THR A 256 -11.83 -17.77 10.58
N LEU A 257 -11.75 -16.44 10.71
CA LEU A 257 -12.86 -15.55 10.37
C LEU A 257 -13.12 -15.52 8.86
N ALA A 258 -12.08 -15.52 8.04
CA ALA A 258 -12.20 -15.42 6.60
C ALA A 258 -12.76 -16.68 5.92
N SER A 259 -12.62 -17.84 6.56
CA SER A 259 -13.03 -19.13 5.98
C SER A 259 -14.53 -19.13 5.63
N GLY A 260 -14.82 -19.39 4.34
CA GLY A 260 -16.16 -19.39 3.77
C GLY A 260 -16.73 -17.99 3.51
N THR A 261 -15.94 -16.92 3.63
CA THR A 261 -16.35 -15.55 3.28
C THR A 261 -15.70 -15.11 1.96
N PRO A 262 -16.22 -14.08 1.29
CA PRO A 262 -15.59 -13.52 0.09
C PRO A 262 -14.15 -12.99 0.30
N LEU A 263 -13.77 -12.67 1.54
CA LEU A 263 -12.43 -12.16 1.88
C LEU A 263 -11.39 -13.26 2.15
N GLU A 264 -11.76 -14.53 1.99
CA GLU A 264 -10.83 -15.66 2.20
C GLU A 264 -9.59 -15.57 1.31
N MET A 265 -9.78 -15.16 0.05
CA MET A 265 -8.67 -14.99 -0.89
C MET A 265 -7.70 -13.90 -0.45
N LEU A 266 -8.20 -12.76 0.03
CA LEU A 266 -7.37 -11.67 0.57
C LEU A 266 -6.50 -12.18 1.75
N VAL A 267 -7.10 -12.86 2.71
CA VAL A 267 -6.38 -13.35 3.88
C VAL A 267 -5.35 -14.42 3.50
N ARG A 268 -5.68 -15.28 2.54
CA ARG A 268 -4.74 -16.28 2.01
C ARG A 268 -3.56 -15.63 1.30
N GLN A 269 -3.80 -14.61 0.47
CA GLN A 269 -2.75 -13.85 -0.20
C GLN A 269 -1.84 -13.16 0.81
N MET A 270 -2.41 -12.50 1.81
CA MET A 270 -1.69 -11.86 2.91
C MET A 270 -0.77 -12.86 3.64
N LYS A 271 -1.30 -14.02 4.03
CA LYS A 271 -0.54 -15.07 4.71
C LYS A 271 0.62 -15.58 3.86
N THR A 272 0.36 -15.87 2.59
CA THR A 272 1.39 -16.35 1.65
C THR A 272 2.51 -15.32 1.45
N ASP A 273 2.16 -14.06 1.29
CA ASP A 273 3.13 -12.97 1.13
C ASP A 273 4.01 -12.82 2.38
N VAL A 274 3.40 -12.77 3.56
CA VAL A 274 4.12 -12.62 4.82
C VAL A 274 5.04 -13.82 5.10
N GLU A 275 4.61 -15.04 4.84
CA GLU A 275 5.47 -16.23 4.95
C GLU A 275 6.69 -16.14 4.02
N GLN A 276 6.52 -15.62 2.81
CA GLN A 276 7.64 -15.40 1.88
C GLN A 276 8.58 -14.29 2.38
N GLN A 277 8.04 -13.19 2.87
CA GLN A 277 8.84 -12.09 3.42
C GLN A 277 9.61 -12.54 4.67
N GLN A 278 8.99 -13.32 5.55
CA GLN A 278 9.65 -13.88 6.73
C GLN A 278 10.84 -14.79 6.34
N LYS A 279 10.66 -15.68 5.36
CA LYS A 279 11.75 -16.53 4.84
C LYS A 279 12.90 -15.69 4.28
N ARG A 280 12.60 -14.60 3.55
CA ARG A 280 13.64 -13.67 3.07
C ARG A 280 14.38 -13.00 4.22
N LEU A 281 13.66 -12.53 5.22
CA LEU A 281 14.24 -11.91 6.41
C LEU A 281 15.16 -12.88 7.16
N GLU A 282 14.74 -14.13 7.34
CA GLU A 282 15.54 -15.21 7.96
C GLU A 282 16.81 -15.50 7.14
N SER A 283 16.69 -15.59 5.81
CA SER A 283 17.82 -15.80 4.91
C SER A 283 18.81 -14.64 4.98
N THR A 284 18.32 -13.42 4.95
CA THR A 284 19.14 -12.19 5.07
C THR A 284 19.83 -12.12 6.44
N SER A 285 19.12 -12.43 7.52
CA SER A 285 19.66 -12.47 8.86
C SER A 285 20.74 -13.54 9.01
N SER A 286 20.55 -14.71 8.40
CA SER A 286 21.55 -15.78 8.38
C SER A 286 22.82 -15.36 7.63
N LEU A 287 22.69 -14.69 6.48
CA LEU A 287 23.83 -14.14 5.74
C LEU A 287 24.54 -13.04 6.54
N ALA A 288 23.78 -12.11 7.09
CA ALA A 288 24.32 -11.06 7.96
C ALA A 288 25.13 -11.67 9.11
N SER A 289 24.60 -12.66 9.82
CA SER A 289 25.26 -13.31 10.93
C SER A 289 26.57 -14.02 10.54
N LYS A 290 26.65 -14.56 9.32
CA LYS A 290 27.87 -15.21 8.81
C LYS A 290 28.94 -14.20 8.41
N LEU A 291 28.53 -13.03 7.92
CA LEU A 291 29.45 -12.02 7.39
C LEU A 291 29.87 -11.01 8.44
N MET A 292 29.05 -10.75 9.45
CA MET A 292 29.38 -9.80 10.52
C MET A 292 30.72 -10.14 11.19
N HIS A 293 31.55 -9.11 11.36
CA HIS A 293 32.87 -9.16 11.95
C HIS A 293 33.92 -9.98 11.18
N THR A 294 33.59 -10.52 10.00
CA THR A 294 34.57 -11.16 9.11
C THR A 294 35.29 -10.11 8.26
N ASP A 295 36.44 -10.47 7.76
CA ASP A 295 37.17 -9.64 6.81
C ASP A 295 36.39 -9.55 5.49
N ALA A 296 36.24 -8.33 4.96
CA ALA A 296 35.63 -8.14 3.66
C ALA A 296 36.52 -8.78 2.57
N PRO A 297 35.90 -9.30 1.49
CA PRO A 297 36.67 -9.81 0.37
C PRO A 297 37.52 -8.71 -0.25
N GLN A 298 38.67 -9.06 -0.82
CA GLN A 298 39.43 -8.16 -1.66
C GLN A 298 38.68 -7.90 -2.95
N PHE A 299 38.57 -6.62 -3.37
CA PHE A 299 37.89 -6.25 -4.59
C PHE A 299 38.58 -5.12 -5.33
N VAL A 300 38.30 -5.05 -6.62
CA VAL A 300 38.68 -3.93 -7.49
C VAL A 300 37.44 -3.52 -8.28
N LEU A 301 37.01 -2.26 -8.12
CA LEU A 301 35.91 -1.70 -8.87
C LEU A 301 36.44 -0.84 -10.02
N SER A 302 35.85 -1.01 -11.19
CA SER A 302 36.02 -0.09 -12.32
C SER A 302 35.11 1.11 -12.12
N LEU A 303 35.67 2.31 -11.94
CA LEU A 303 34.91 3.52 -11.69
C LEU A 303 34.30 4.08 -12.99
N MET A 304 33.19 4.82 -12.85
CA MET A 304 32.50 5.43 -13.99
C MET A 304 33.31 6.56 -14.65
N ASP A 305 34.27 7.15 -13.95
CA ASP A 305 35.21 8.15 -14.44
C ASP A 305 36.40 7.53 -15.17
N GLY A 306 36.54 6.19 -15.19
CA GLY A 306 37.62 5.45 -15.84
C GLY A 306 38.75 5.03 -14.90
N GLY A 307 38.70 5.40 -13.62
CA GLY A 307 39.63 4.96 -12.60
C GLY A 307 39.36 3.54 -12.08
N LYS A 308 40.19 3.10 -11.13
CA LYS A 308 39.99 1.89 -10.37
C LYS A 308 40.00 2.20 -8.88
N LEU A 309 39.16 1.50 -8.14
CA LEU A 309 39.14 1.57 -6.66
C LEU A 309 39.46 0.17 -6.11
N GLU A 310 40.57 0.09 -5.44
CA GLU A 310 41.03 -1.14 -4.79
C GLU A 310 40.67 -1.12 -3.31
N SER A 311 40.17 -2.23 -2.77
CA SER A 311 39.78 -2.39 -1.36
C SER A 311 40.91 -2.01 -0.39
N GLU A 312 42.16 -2.27 -0.75
CA GLU A 312 43.35 -1.88 0.05
C GLU A 312 43.44 -0.37 0.31
N SER A 313 43.03 0.47 -0.65
CA SER A 313 43.03 1.93 -0.53
C SER A 313 42.01 2.47 0.47
N LEU A 314 41.11 1.63 0.90
CA LEU A 314 40.02 1.94 1.84
C LEU A 314 40.36 1.61 3.30
N LYS A 315 41.48 0.93 3.56
CA LYS A 315 41.94 0.61 4.92
C LYS A 315 42.06 1.85 5.80
N GLY A 316 41.70 1.71 7.05
CA GLY A 316 41.73 2.82 8.02
C GLY A 316 40.47 3.74 7.92
N LYS A 317 39.52 3.46 7.03
CA LYS A 317 38.32 4.26 6.82
C LYS A 317 37.06 3.42 7.14
N THR A 318 36.02 4.08 7.58
CA THR A 318 34.68 3.46 7.60
C THR A 318 34.10 3.56 6.18
N VAL A 319 33.73 2.42 5.59
CA VAL A 319 33.30 2.35 4.19
C VAL A 319 31.87 1.86 4.10
N ILE A 320 31.04 2.55 3.34
CA ILE A 320 29.71 2.09 2.95
C ILE A 320 29.80 1.60 1.52
N LEU A 321 29.58 0.30 1.28
CA LEU A 321 29.32 -0.25 -0.04
C LEU A 321 27.82 -0.30 -0.25
N HIS A 322 27.33 0.40 -1.26
CA HIS A 322 25.92 0.51 -1.57
C HIS A 322 25.67 -0.11 -2.95
N PHE A 323 25.10 -1.31 -2.99
CA PHE A 323 24.78 -2.02 -4.23
C PHE A 323 23.38 -1.64 -4.68
N TRP A 324 23.25 -1.22 -5.93
CA TRP A 324 21.98 -0.78 -6.51
C TRP A 324 21.91 -1.04 -8.02
N ASP A 325 20.71 -1.13 -8.56
CA ASP A 325 20.46 -1.28 -10.00
C ASP A 325 19.75 -0.03 -10.54
N TYR A 326 20.20 0.42 -11.70
CA TYR A 326 19.54 1.44 -12.48
C TYR A 326 19.73 1.13 -13.97
N ARG A 327 18.64 1.13 -14.68
CA ARG A 327 18.62 0.89 -16.13
C ARG A 327 17.83 2.05 -16.72
N ASP A 328 18.34 2.80 -17.65
CA ASP A 328 17.73 3.91 -18.38
C ASP A 328 16.18 3.95 -18.33
N ALA A 329 15.64 3.84 -17.15
CA ALA A 329 14.22 3.95 -16.86
C ALA A 329 13.93 5.42 -16.51
N PRO A 330 12.72 5.90 -16.74
CA PRO A 330 12.28 7.16 -16.18
C PRO A 330 12.52 7.18 -14.69
N LEU A 331 12.88 8.35 -14.22
CA LEU A 331 13.34 8.52 -12.85
C LEU A 331 12.13 8.51 -11.89
N SER A 332 11.88 7.38 -11.23
CA SER A 332 10.98 7.28 -10.07
C SER A 332 11.78 7.17 -8.76
N GLU A 333 11.45 7.95 -7.76
CA GLU A 333 12.01 7.78 -6.42
C GLU A 333 11.57 6.44 -5.81
N PRO A 334 12.37 5.76 -5.01
CA PRO A 334 13.69 6.14 -4.47
C PRO A 334 14.86 5.35 -5.10
N TYR A 335 15.49 5.77 -6.14
CA TYR A 335 16.66 5.18 -6.84
C TYR A 335 17.67 4.44 -5.97
N GLY A 336 17.27 3.33 -5.33
CA GLY A 336 18.11 2.67 -4.36
C GLY A 336 18.53 3.60 -3.20
N GLN A 337 17.79 4.68 -2.97
CA GLN A 337 18.07 5.70 -1.94
C GLN A 337 19.39 6.46 -2.13
N THR A 338 19.91 6.52 -3.35
CA THR A 338 21.20 7.19 -3.66
C THR A 338 21.22 8.66 -3.25
N GLY A 339 20.12 9.40 -3.40
CA GLY A 339 20.02 10.80 -3.00
C GLY A 339 20.14 11.02 -1.48
N TYR A 340 19.49 10.17 -0.70
CA TYR A 340 19.63 10.22 0.77
C TYR A 340 21.03 9.85 1.21
N LEU A 341 21.67 8.90 0.52
CA LEU A 341 23.05 8.52 0.77
C LEU A 341 24.04 9.66 0.44
N GLU A 342 23.79 10.39 -0.67
CA GLU A 342 24.58 11.58 -1.03
C GLU A 342 24.50 12.64 0.08
N PHE A 343 23.31 12.90 0.61
CA PHE A 343 23.12 13.81 1.74
C PHE A 343 23.93 13.37 2.96
N LEU A 344 23.84 12.10 3.34
CA LEU A 344 24.58 11.52 4.47
C LEU A 344 26.10 11.59 4.23
N PHE A 345 26.57 11.28 3.02
CA PHE A 345 27.98 11.36 2.68
C PHE A 345 28.53 12.78 2.83
N ASN A 346 27.83 13.78 2.35
CA ASN A 346 28.23 15.18 2.46
C ASN A 346 28.36 15.64 3.92
N GLN A 347 27.55 15.11 4.82
CA GLN A 347 27.66 15.36 6.25
C GLN A 347 28.87 14.67 6.89
N LYS A 348 29.19 13.44 6.47
CA LYS A 348 30.13 12.54 7.16
C LYS A 348 31.51 12.43 6.50
N LYS A 349 31.70 12.93 5.28
CA LYS A 349 32.99 12.84 4.55
C LYS A 349 34.21 13.39 5.31
N LYS A 350 34.01 14.35 6.20
CA LYS A 350 35.07 14.89 7.07
C LYS A 350 35.42 13.98 8.26
N MET A 351 34.62 12.96 8.53
CA MET A 351 34.74 12.01 9.64
C MET A 351 35.40 10.70 9.21
N ASN A 352 36.15 10.71 8.13
CA ASN A 352 36.81 9.51 7.59
C ASN A 352 35.84 8.40 7.16
N VAL A 353 34.65 8.79 6.69
CA VAL A 353 33.64 7.92 6.09
C VAL A 353 33.73 8.03 4.58
N ILE A 354 33.81 6.89 3.93
CA ILE A 354 33.78 6.76 2.46
C ILE A 354 32.48 6.05 2.06
N VAL A 355 31.81 6.58 1.06
CA VAL A 355 30.70 5.91 0.38
C VAL A 355 31.19 5.46 -0.99
N VAL A 356 30.82 4.24 -1.36
CA VAL A 356 31.09 3.68 -2.70
C VAL A 356 29.79 3.11 -3.24
N GLY A 357 29.27 3.70 -4.30
CA GLY A 357 28.15 3.14 -5.05
C GLY A 357 28.63 2.00 -5.95
N VAL A 358 28.01 0.85 -5.85
CA VAL A 358 28.32 -0.32 -6.70
C VAL A 358 27.11 -0.60 -7.57
N SER A 359 27.20 -0.21 -8.85
CA SER A 359 26.14 -0.47 -9.82
C SER A 359 26.12 -1.94 -10.23
N THR A 360 24.97 -2.55 -10.12
CA THR A 360 24.73 -3.94 -10.52
C THR A 360 23.99 -4.05 -11.86
N ASN A 361 24.00 -2.97 -12.66
CA ASN A 361 23.40 -2.95 -14.00
C ASN A 361 24.01 -4.07 -14.87
N PRO A 362 23.22 -5.02 -15.38
CA PRO A 362 23.73 -6.16 -16.17
C PRO A 362 24.50 -5.76 -17.42
N ASP A 363 24.20 -4.59 -18.01
CA ASP A 363 24.93 -4.07 -19.18
C ASP A 363 26.41 -3.81 -18.89
N LEU A 364 26.75 -3.53 -17.63
CA LEU A 364 28.14 -3.32 -17.18
C LEU A 364 28.96 -4.59 -17.14
N GLN A 365 28.31 -5.76 -17.15
CA GLN A 365 28.92 -7.10 -17.18
C GLN A 365 29.05 -7.63 -18.61
N SER A 366 28.44 -6.97 -19.59
CA SER A 366 28.45 -7.36 -21.00
C SER A 366 29.43 -6.51 -21.79
N THR A 367 30.38 -7.15 -22.48
CA THR A 367 31.36 -6.43 -23.35
C THR A 367 30.65 -5.60 -24.43
N GLU A 368 29.55 -6.13 -24.98
CA GLU A 368 28.79 -5.46 -26.04
C GLU A 368 28.02 -4.24 -25.52
N ASN A 369 27.48 -4.32 -24.30
CA ASN A 369 26.61 -3.30 -23.72
C ASN A 369 27.31 -2.38 -22.73
N LEU A 370 28.60 -2.60 -22.43
CA LEU A 370 29.34 -1.87 -21.41
C LEU A 370 29.21 -0.34 -21.53
N ASN A 371 29.32 0.18 -22.75
CA ASN A 371 29.20 1.62 -22.99
C ASN A 371 27.78 2.15 -22.76
N ARG A 372 26.76 1.33 -22.99
CA ARG A 372 25.36 1.66 -22.69
C ARG A 372 25.16 1.70 -21.17
N GLY A 373 25.58 0.65 -20.48
CA GLY A 373 25.53 0.59 -19.02
C GLY A 373 26.25 1.76 -18.34
N ARG A 374 27.47 2.09 -18.79
CA ARG A 374 28.21 3.24 -18.27
C ARG A 374 27.50 4.57 -18.50
N ARG A 375 26.90 4.78 -19.67
CA ARG A 375 26.13 6.02 -19.94
C ARG A 375 24.89 6.11 -19.05
N SER A 376 24.16 4.99 -18.86
CA SER A 376 23.01 4.93 -18.00
C SER A 376 23.36 5.33 -16.57
N VAL A 377 24.35 4.68 -15.97
CA VAL A 377 24.81 4.97 -14.60
C VAL A 377 25.33 6.39 -14.45
N ARG A 378 26.10 6.90 -15.44
CA ARG A 378 26.59 8.27 -15.41
C ARG A 378 25.45 9.28 -15.45
N LYS A 379 24.45 9.07 -16.30
CA LYS A 379 23.25 9.90 -16.39
C LYS A 379 22.53 10.01 -15.02
N LEU A 380 22.38 8.88 -14.31
CA LEU A 380 21.83 8.91 -12.95
C LEU A 380 22.73 9.69 -11.99
N SER A 381 24.04 9.41 -12.00
CA SER A 381 24.99 10.08 -11.11
C SER A 381 25.00 11.60 -11.30
N GLU A 382 24.91 12.05 -12.55
CA GLU A 382 24.82 13.47 -12.91
C GLU A 382 23.47 14.07 -12.46
N PHE A 383 22.36 13.37 -12.72
CA PHE A 383 21.04 13.82 -12.32
C PHE A 383 20.90 13.95 -10.80
N MET A 384 21.37 12.96 -10.05
CA MET A 384 21.33 12.95 -8.58
C MET A 384 22.47 13.76 -7.96
N ASN A 385 23.37 14.34 -8.78
CA ASN A 385 24.55 15.09 -8.36
C ASN A 385 25.40 14.32 -7.32
N LEU A 386 25.64 13.01 -7.58
CA LEU A 386 26.40 12.17 -6.68
C LEU A 386 27.87 12.58 -6.65
N SER A 387 28.40 12.88 -5.46
CA SER A 387 29.80 13.30 -5.26
C SER A 387 30.69 12.17 -4.74
N TYR A 388 30.10 11.02 -4.38
CA TYR A 388 30.86 9.82 -4.00
C TYR A 388 31.17 8.94 -5.24
N PRO A 389 32.26 8.15 -5.21
CA PRO A 389 32.65 7.29 -6.31
C PRO A 389 31.58 6.22 -6.59
N VAL A 390 31.27 6.02 -7.87
CA VAL A 390 30.42 4.95 -8.35
C VAL A 390 31.22 4.06 -9.27
N GLY A 391 31.17 2.76 -9.02
CA GLY A 391 31.87 1.75 -9.80
C GLY A 391 31.04 0.51 -10.06
N HIS A 392 31.64 -0.44 -10.75
CA HIS A 392 31.09 -1.78 -10.99
C HIS A 392 32.21 -2.81 -10.98
N ASP A 393 31.84 -4.04 -10.75
CA ASP A 393 32.69 -5.24 -10.97
C ASP A 393 32.01 -6.19 -11.97
N ASP A 394 32.45 -7.43 -12.02
CA ASP A 394 31.84 -8.52 -12.79
C ASP A 394 30.64 -9.19 -12.10
N GLY A 395 30.18 -8.63 -10.99
CA GLY A 395 29.10 -9.16 -10.15
C GLY A 395 29.57 -10.11 -9.05
N ALA A 396 30.86 -10.41 -8.96
CA ALA A 396 31.42 -11.33 -7.97
C ALA A 396 31.32 -10.78 -6.54
N LEU A 397 31.50 -9.47 -6.37
CA LEU A 397 31.44 -8.82 -5.07
C LEU A 397 30.05 -8.92 -4.45
N LEU A 398 29.01 -8.62 -5.22
CA LEU A 398 27.62 -8.77 -4.77
C LEU A 398 27.30 -10.22 -4.39
N LYS A 399 27.70 -11.19 -5.21
CA LYS A 399 27.51 -12.62 -4.91
C LYS A 399 28.21 -13.05 -3.63
N THR A 400 29.40 -12.52 -3.35
CA THR A 400 30.16 -12.82 -2.12
C THR A 400 29.42 -12.32 -0.88
N PHE A 401 28.79 -11.15 -0.94
CA PHE A 401 27.95 -10.63 0.13
C PHE A 401 26.55 -11.25 0.16
N GLY A 402 26.14 -11.98 -0.87
CA GLY A 402 24.81 -12.55 -1.07
C GLY A 402 23.87 -11.59 -1.80
N ASP A 403 23.56 -11.90 -3.04
CA ASP A 403 22.59 -11.11 -3.82
C ASP A 403 21.18 -11.32 -3.27
N PRO A 404 20.52 -10.29 -2.70
CA PRO A 404 19.17 -10.45 -2.15
C PRO A 404 18.16 -10.91 -3.19
N ARG A 405 18.38 -10.67 -4.49
CA ARG A 405 17.49 -11.09 -5.58
C ARG A 405 17.43 -12.61 -5.75
N GLU A 406 18.47 -13.36 -5.34
CA GLU A 406 18.48 -14.83 -5.35
C GLU A 406 17.43 -15.44 -4.41
N THR A 407 17.03 -14.70 -3.37
CA THR A 407 15.98 -15.06 -2.42
C THR A 407 14.68 -14.32 -2.66
N ARG A 408 14.48 -13.72 -3.84
CA ARG A 408 13.35 -12.85 -4.21
C ARG A 408 13.26 -11.54 -3.39
N GLY A 409 14.36 -11.15 -2.75
CA GLY A 409 14.50 -9.83 -2.14
C GLY A 409 14.84 -8.77 -3.18
N GLN A 410 15.02 -7.55 -2.72
CA GLN A 410 15.28 -6.40 -3.58
C GLN A 410 16.61 -5.74 -3.21
N LEU A 411 17.23 -5.11 -4.20
CA LEU A 411 18.25 -4.11 -3.92
C LEU A 411 17.56 -2.83 -3.38
N PRO A 412 18.30 -1.99 -2.66
CA PRO A 412 19.75 -1.97 -2.46
C PRO A 412 20.23 -2.98 -1.42
N LEU A 413 21.52 -3.36 -1.51
CA LEU A 413 22.25 -4.03 -0.44
C LEU A 413 23.28 -3.06 0.14
N TRP A 414 23.33 -2.97 1.46
CA TRP A 414 24.20 -2.07 2.20
C TRP A 414 25.19 -2.86 3.05
N ILE A 415 26.48 -2.65 2.83
CA ILE A 415 27.54 -3.23 3.63
C ILE A 415 28.35 -2.09 4.22
N VAL A 416 28.48 -2.05 5.53
CA VAL A 416 29.40 -1.10 6.18
C VAL A 416 30.62 -1.86 6.68
N LEU A 417 31.79 -1.40 6.26
CA LEU A 417 33.08 -1.91 6.74
C LEU A 417 33.65 -0.94 7.78
N ASN A 418 34.19 -1.48 8.85
CA ASN A 418 34.93 -0.69 9.83
C ASN A 418 36.36 -0.33 9.32
N ALA A 419 37.11 0.41 10.09
CA ALA A 419 38.47 0.82 9.73
C ALA A 419 39.44 -0.35 9.50
N ASP A 420 39.20 -1.50 10.14
CA ASP A 420 40.00 -2.71 9.97
C ASP A 420 39.63 -3.50 8.69
N GLY A 421 38.64 -3.05 7.96
CA GLY A 421 38.12 -3.73 6.75
C GLY A 421 37.18 -4.90 7.06
N LYS A 422 36.62 -4.99 8.26
CA LYS A 422 35.67 -6.02 8.66
C LYS A 422 34.25 -5.53 8.45
N VAL A 423 33.35 -6.44 8.10
CA VAL A 423 31.91 -6.15 7.98
C VAL A 423 31.35 -5.78 9.36
N ALA A 424 30.93 -4.54 9.50
CA ALA A 424 30.37 -4.00 10.75
C ALA A 424 28.85 -3.84 10.69
N HIS A 425 28.27 -3.82 9.48
CA HIS A 425 26.82 -3.77 9.30
C HIS A 425 26.43 -4.37 7.95
N TYR A 426 25.28 -5.03 7.92
CA TYR A 426 24.69 -5.66 6.75
C TYR A 426 23.18 -5.35 6.72
N HIS A 427 22.69 -4.78 5.64
CA HIS A 427 21.26 -4.53 5.46
C HIS A 427 20.87 -4.75 4.00
N ALA A 428 19.82 -5.54 3.77
CA ALA A 428 19.24 -5.74 2.43
C ALA A 428 17.87 -5.07 2.36
N GLY A 429 17.61 -4.38 1.26
CA GLY A 429 16.40 -3.61 1.05
C GLY A 429 16.56 -2.12 1.41
N PHE A 430 15.43 -1.43 1.40
CA PHE A 430 15.37 0.00 1.69
C PHE A 430 15.37 0.26 3.21
N TYR A 431 16.05 1.32 3.63
CA TYR A 431 15.85 1.88 4.95
C TYR A 431 14.54 2.67 5.02
N GLU A 432 13.94 2.74 6.20
CA GLU A 432 12.87 3.70 6.46
C GLU A 432 13.45 5.12 6.43
N VAL A 433 12.83 6.00 5.66
CA VAL A 433 13.28 7.38 5.52
C VAL A 433 12.58 8.26 6.53
N ASP A 434 13.34 8.88 7.43
CA ASP A 434 12.84 9.93 8.30
C ASP A 434 12.80 11.27 7.54
N ALA A 435 11.67 11.98 7.61
CA ALA A 435 11.48 13.24 6.88
C ALA A 435 12.50 14.34 7.24
N ALA A 436 13.04 14.32 8.47
CA ALA A 436 14.01 15.32 8.96
C ALA A 436 15.45 14.81 8.93
N GLN A 437 15.67 13.49 9.07
CA GLN A 437 17.00 12.89 9.28
C GLN A 437 17.43 11.96 8.13
N GLY A 438 16.57 11.71 7.12
CA GLY A 438 16.90 10.81 6.01
C GLY A 438 17.10 9.36 6.45
N LEU A 439 18.29 8.79 6.21
CA LEU A 439 18.62 7.40 6.55
C LEU A 439 19.08 7.29 8.03
N LYS A 440 18.18 7.56 8.95
CA LYS A 440 18.42 7.64 10.40
C LYS A 440 19.09 6.39 10.98
N ASP A 441 18.62 5.21 10.58
CA ASP A 441 19.15 3.95 11.12
C ASP A 441 20.58 3.70 10.64
N LEU A 442 20.89 3.99 9.39
CA LEU A 442 22.26 3.93 8.88
C LEU A 442 23.15 4.97 9.56
N GLU A 443 22.64 6.18 9.80
CA GLU A 443 23.36 7.22 10.53
C GLU A 443 23.70 6.79 11.97
N ALA A 444 22.79 6.10 12.66
CA ALA A 444 23.03 5.57 13.99
C ALA A 444 24.18 4.55 14.00
N VAL A 445 24.20 3.63 13.04
CA VAL A 445 25.30 2.67 12.85
C VAL A 445 26.64 3.38 12.66
N LEU A 446 26.69 4.39 11.79
CA LEU A 446 27.91 5.16 11.55
C LEU A 446 28.37 5.92 12.79
N ALA A 447 27.43 6.49 13.54
CA ALA A 447 27.75 7.22 14.77
C ALA A 447 28.38 6.31 15.84
N GLU A 448 27.97 5.05 15.92
CA GLU A 448 28.59 4.05 16.82
C GLU A 448 30.01 3.70 16.36
N LEU A 449 30.21 3.43 15.06
CA LEU A 449 31.51 3.08 14.50
C LEU A 449 32.53 4.22 14.59
N ILE A 450 32.09 5.47 14.52
CA ILE A 450 32.96 6.66 14.65
C ILE A 450 33.32 6.91 16.11
N ARG A 451 32.40 6.66 17.07
CA ARG A 451 32.65 6.85 18.51
C ARG A 451 33.53 5.76 19.12
N GLY A 452 33.51 4.56 18.57
CA GLY A 452 34.30 3.42 19.04
C GLY A 452 35.78 3.45 18.65
N LYS A 453 36.20 4.53 17.98
CA LYS A 453 37.60 4.89 17.71
C LYS A 453 38.09 5.85 18.78
#